data_d9478a59fc7d0030e6a7eba2efd681f3
#
_entry.id   d9478a59fc7d0030e6a7eba2efd681f3
#
_cell.length_a   1.000
_cell.length_b   1.000
_cell.length_c   1.000
_cell.angle_alpha   90.00
_cell.angle_beta   90.00
_cell.angle_gamma   90.00
#
_symmetry.space_group_name_H-M   'P 1'
#
loop_
_entity.id
_entity.type
_entity.pdbx_description
1 polymer ?
#
loop_
_entity_poly.entity_id
_entity_poly.type
_entity_poly.pdbx_seq_one_letter_code
_entity_poly.pdbx_strand_id
1 'polypeptide(L)'
;LHKSLFRYNENKSGKERLTIRIGIDMGAVYIVKDLNGKDNVWGPGIILTRRVMDLCGEMNIFASARIAEDVRKLSPEYEGMLHPIGNYSIKHGEELVIYNIYGKGFGNKIAPRKAKVVAPNLERDIRTVNNFSFNYLKINLEMLDPKTTLTRHTWFMDVINVSKKPMEEIFYSLDGDTPKEFGDMNVNVRDDRNNALEILSVNVNKPYHKEFNIQLNRPIKPKQRRTVILEYDWEEPERTYFYRFASGCKHFVFSLTSKKGLELGMKILKVDTETGSKVDATTQPVISSVDDKTAITWEKNDMTIDEAYQFNW
;
A
#
# COMPACT_ATOMS: atom_id res chain seq x y z
N LEU A 1 -8.44 10.49 -28.74
CA LEU A 1 -7.08 10.66 -28.23
C LEU A 1 -6.21 9.45 -28.56
N HIS A 2 -6.52 8.21 -28.10
CA HIS A 2 -5.69 7.01 -28.37
C HIS A 2 -5.47 6.76 -29.87
N LYS A 3 -6.53 6.80 -30.70
CA LYS A 3 -6.41 6.64 -32.15
C LYS A 3 -5.50 7.67 -32.78
N SER A 4 -5.51 8.91 -32.30
CA SER A 4 -4.63 9.99 -32.78
C SER A 4 -3.19 9.76 -32.38
N LEU A 5 -2.94 9.28 -31.15
CA LEU A 5 -1.60 8.93 -30.68
C LEU A 5 -1.02 7.72 -31.41
N PHE A 6 -1.82 6.71 -31.73
CA PHE A 6 -1.37 5.60 -32.56
C PHE A 6 -0.85 6.09 -33.92
N ARG A 7 -1.63 6.93 -34.61
CA ARG A 7 -1.21 7.54 -35.88
C ARG A 7 0.04 8.40 -35.74
N TYR A 8 0.10 9.22 -34.68
CA TYR A 8 1.28 10.05 -34.42
C TYR A 8 2.54 9.19 -34.22
N ASN A 9 2.42 8.06 -33.56
CA ASN A 9 3.52 7.18 -33.22
C ASN A 9 3.93 6.22 -34.36
N GLU A 10 3.16 6.07 -35.44
CA GLU A 10 3.45 5.14 -36.55
C GLU A 10 4.87 5.30 -37.13
N ASN A 11 5.35 6.57 -37.23
CA ASN A 11 6.66 6.90 -37.79
C ASN A 11 7.63 7.43 -36.73
N LYS A 12 7.41 7.15 -35.45
CA LYS A 12 8.22 7.64 -34.35
C LYS A 12 8.91 6.49 -33.61
N SER A 13 10.11 6.73 -33.16
CA SER A 13 10.91 5.77 -32.41
C SER A 13 11.49 6.37 -31.12
N GLY A 14 11.78 5.52 -30.13
CA GLY A 14 12.45 5.91 -28.91
C GLY A 14 11.76 7.07 -28.17
N LYS A 15 12.51 8.12 -27.84
CA LYS A 15 12.06 9.28 -27.04
C LYS A 15 11.04 10.17 -27.74
N GLU A 16 10.81 10.02 -29.04
CA GLU A 16 9.84 10.80 -29.79
C GLU A 16 8.40 10.25 -29.68
N ARG A 17 8.26 9.01 -29.22
CA ARG A 17 6.94 8.40 -29.05
C ARG A 17 6.24 8.96 -27.81
N LEU A 18 4.97 9.32 -27.99
CA LEU A 18 4.11 9.73 -26.89
C LEU A 18 3.27 8.54 -26.41
N THR A 19 3.33 8.25 -25.13
CA THR A 19 2.54 7.19 -24.51
C THR A 19 1.63 7.75 -23.42
N ILE A 20 0.45 7.18 -23.27
CA ILE A 20 -0.48 7.53 -22.20
C ILE A 20 -0.96 6.26 -21.50
N ARG A 21 -1.38 6.43 -20.26
CA ARG A 21 -2.09 5.42 -19.47
C ARG A 21 -3.45 5.97 -19.08
N ILE A 22 -4.47 5.16 -19.15
CA ILE A 22 -5.83 5.57 -18.78
C ILE A 22 -6.39 4.57 -17.79
N GLY A 23 -6.80 5.06 -16.61
CA GLY A 23 -7.63 4.34 -15.66
C GLY A 23 -9.07 4.85 -15.72
N ILE A 24 -10.04 3.97 -15.63
CA ILE A 24 -11.46 4.30 -15.61
C ILE A 24 -12.13 3.58 -14.45
N ASP A 25 -12.83 4.34 -13.62
CA ASP A 25 -13.66 3.81 -12.55
C ASP A 25 -14.91 4.68 -12.37
N MET A 26 -15.87 4.17 -11.62
CA MET A 26 -17.07 4.89 -11.22
C MET A 26 -17.14 4.93 -9.70
N GLY A 27 -17.12 6.12 -9.12
CA GLY A 27 -17.15 6.27 -7.66
C GLY A 27 -17.57 7.67 -7.22
N ALA A 28 -17.81 7.81 -5.92
CA ALA A 28 -18.22 9.07 -5.33
C ALA A 28 -17.12 10.13 -5.46
N VAL A 29 -17.52 11.34 -5.85
CA VAL A 29 -16.65 12.51 -5.92
C VAL A 29 -17.36 13.73 -5.30
N TYR A 30 -16.56 14.66 -4.80
CA TYR A 30 -17.02 15.91 -4.21
C TYR A 30 -16.43 17.09 -5.00
N ILE A 31 -17.22 18.13 -5.22
CA ILE A 31 -16.71 19.39 -5.76
C ILE A 31 -16.23 20.23 -4.61
N VAL A 32 -14.95 20.62 -4.65
CA VAL A 32 -14.31 21.48 -3.65
C VAL A 32 -13.66 22.68 -4.34
N LYS A 33 -13.50 23.79 -3.62
CA LYS A 33 -12.73 24.93 -4.15
C LYS A 33 -11.26 24.72 -3.94
N ASP A 34 -10.44 24.93 -4.96
CA ASP A 34 -8.99 24.98 -4.84
C ASP A 34 -8.50 26.30 -4.17
N LEU A 35 -7.20 26.41 -3.95
CA LEU A 35 -6.60 27.62 -3.37
C LEU A 35 -6.82 28.91 -4.19
N ASN A 36 -7.19 28.77 -5.46
CA ASN A 36 -7.49 29.87 -6.37
C ASN A 36 -9.01 30.13 -6.51
N GLY A 37 -9.82 29.46 -5.69
CA GLY A 37 -11.28 29.54 -5.73
C GLY A 37 -11.95 28.85 -6.91
N LYS A 38 -11.21 28.06 -7.71
CA LYS A 38 -11.76 27.29 -8.83
C LYS A 38 -12.32 25.96 -8.36
N ASP A 39 -13.35 25.49 -9.03
CA ASP A 39 -13.91 24.18 -8.78
C ASP A 39 -12.90 23.08 -9.12
N ASN A 40 -12.70 22.21 -8.18
CA ASN A 40 -11.87 21.02 -8.29
C ASN A 40 -12.69 19.81 -7.82
N VAL A 41 -12.28 18.60 -8.22
CA VAL A 41 -12.99 17.37 -7.91
C VAL A 41 -12.13 16.52 -7.00
N TRP A 42 -12.71 16.06 -5.89
CA TRP A 42 -12.05 15.24 -4.89
C TRP A 42 -12.92 14.06 -4.46
N GLY A 43 -12.31 12.99 -3.94
CA GLY A 43 -13.08 11.91 -3.35
C GLY A 43 -12.57 10.51 -3.67
N PRO A 44 -13.17 9.48 -3.04
CA PRO A 44 -12.76 8.08 -3.18
C PRO A 44 -12.72 7.59 -4.63
N GLY A 45 -13.64 8.08 -5.48
CA GLY A 45 -13.68 7.72 -6.89
C GLY A 45 -12.41 8.12 -7.65
N ILE A 46 -11.83 9.29 -7.35
CA ILE A 46 -10.58 9.74 -7.98
C ILE A 46 -9.40 8.88 -7.51
N ILE A 47 -9.34 8.59 -6.21
CA ILE A 47 -8.30 7.77 -5.61
C ILE A 47 -8.29 6.38 -6.25
N LEU A 48 -9.45 5.74 -6.35
CA LEU A 48 -9.59 4.42 -6.93
C LEU A 48 -9.24 4.41 -8.43
N THR A 49 -9.75 5.41 -9.18
CA THR A 49 -9.42 5.59 -10.60
C THR A 49 -7.92 5.72 -10.82
N ARG A 50 -7.22 6.48 -9.96
CA ARG A 50 -5.77 6.60 -10.00
C ARG A 50 -5.08 5.26 -9.80
N ARG A 51 -5.55 4.45 -8.84
CA ARG A 51 -5.01 3.10 -8.60
C ARG A 51 -5.21 2.18 -9.81
N VAL A 52 -6.37 2.24 -10.45
CA VAL A 52 -6.61 1.52 -11.72
C VAL A 52 -5.62 1.98 -12.80
N MET A 53 -5.36 3.29 -12.90
CA MET A 53 -4.40 3.84 -13.86
C MET A 53 -2.96 3.41 -13.56
N ASP A 54 -2.57 3.29 -12.29
CA ASP A 54 -1.21 2.89 -11.89
C ASP A 54 -0.90 1.43 -12.25
N LEU A 55 -1.92 0.60 -12.43
CA LEU A 55 -1.78 -0.76 -12.97
C LEU A 55 -1.51 -0.79 -14.47
N CYS A 56 -1.75 0.30 -15.20
CA CYS A 56 -1.57 0.39 -16.63
C CYS A 56 -0.09 0.42 -17.03
N GLY A 57 0.24 -0.28 -18.11
CA GLY A 57 1.45 -0.03 -18.89
C GLY A 57 1.22 1.02 -19.98
N GLU A 58 2.22 1.21 -20.82
CA GLU A 58 2.14 2.13 -21.95
C GLU A 58 0.97 1.79 -22.88
N MET A 59 0.19 2.79 -23.21
CA MET A 59 -0.98 2.69 -24.10
C MET A 59 -2.06 1.73 -23.62
N ASN A 60 -2.06 1.28 -22.35
CA ASN A 60 -3.18 0.53 -21.77
C ASN A 60 -4.32 1.48 -21.38
N ILE A 61 -5.52 0.95 -21.46
CA ILE A 61 -6.75 1.54 -20.91
C ILE A 61 -7.33 0.47 -19.98
N PHE A 62 -7.29 0.70 -18.68
CA PHE A 62 -7.87 -0.21 -17.70
C PHE A 62 -9.15 0.35 -17.11
N ALA A 63 -10.11 -0.53 -16.86
CA ALA A 63 -11.34 -0.21 -16.16
C ALA A 63 -11.56 -1.16 -14.99
N SER A 64 -12.12 -0.66 -13.88
CA SER A 64 -12.64 -1.53 -12.83
C SER A 64 -13.86 -2.32 -13.33
N ALA A 65 -14.13 -3.48 -12.71
CA ALA A 65 -15.31 -4.28 -13.05
C ALA A 65 -16.61 -3.47 -12.88
N ARG A 66 -16.66 -2.58 -11.89
CA ARG A 66 -17.81 -1.73 -11.62
C ARG A 66 -18.30 -0.99 -12.87
N ILE A 67 -17.40 -0.27 -13.55
CA ILE A 67 -17.74 0.46 -14.77
C ILE A 67 -17.79 -0.47 -15.99
N ALA A 68 -16.91 -1.46 -16.06
CA ALA A 68 -16.87 -2.40 -17.18
C ALA A 68 -18.17 -3.20 -17.32
N GLU A 69 -18.73 -3.68 -16.20
CA GLU A 69 -20.00 -4.39 -16.15
C GLU A 69 -21.19 -3.56 -16.65
N ASP A 70 -21.20 -2.28 -16.41
CA ASP A 70 -22.26 -1.40 -16.88
C ASP A 70 -22.09 -1.03 -18.35
N VAL A 71 -20.86 -0.76 -18.78
CA VAL A 71 -20.54 -0.40 -20.18
C VAL A 71 -20.82 -1.57 -21.12
N ARG A 72 -20.44 -2.80 -20.74
CA ARG A 72 -20.67 -3.97 -21.60
C ARG A 72 -22.15 -4.25 -21.91
N LYS A 73 -23.08 -3.81 -21.03
CA LYS A 73 -24.52 -3.99 -21.24
C LYS A 73 -25.10 -3.01 -22.25
N LEU A 74 -24.37 -1.96 -22.61
CA LEU A 74 -24.88 -0.92 -23.50
C LEU A 74 -24.93 -1.38 -24.97
N SER A 75 -23.96 -2.16 -25.42
CA SER A 75 -23.97 -2.75 -26.75
C SER A 75 -22.97 -3.93 -26.89
N PRO A 76 -23.19 -4.85 -27.84
CA PRO A 76 -22.22 -5.90 -28.17
C PRO A 76 -20.86 -5.39 -28.63
N GLU A 77 -20.82 -4.18 -29.21
CA GLU A 77 -19.57 -3.52 -29.62
C GLU A 77 -18.72 -3.20 -28.39
N TYR A 78 -19.32 -2.63 -27.34
CA TYR A 78 -18.61 -2.32 -26.10
C TYR A 78 -18.18 -3.58 -25.36
N GLU A 79 -19.01 -4.62 -25.34
CA GLU A 79 -18.63 -5.92 -24.78
C GLU A 79 -17.38 -6.48 -25.45
N GLY A 80 -17.31 -6.40 -26.77
CA GLY A 80 -16.13 -6.85 -27.55
C GLY A 80 -14.83 -6.09 -27.31
N MET A 81 -14.89 -4.91 -26.65
CA MET A 81 -13.71 -4.12 -26.31
C MET A 81 -13.21 -4.36 -24.88
N LEU A 82 -14.01 -5.00 -24.03
CA LEU A 82 -13.76 -5.20 -22.61
C LEU A 82 -13.21 -6.60 -22.34
N HIS A 83 -11.93 -6.69 -22.00
CA HIS A 83 -11.25 -7.96 -21.82
C HIS A 83 -10.82 -8.12 -20.35
N PRO A 84 -11.41 -9.07 -19.60
CA PRO A 84 -11.04 -9.29 -18.21
C PRO A 84 -9.59 -9.76 -18.13
N ILE A 85 -8.79 -9.15 -17.25
CA ILE A 85 -7.38 -9.49 -17.08
C ILE A 85 -7.07 -10.05 -15.69
N GLY A 86 -8.04 -10.07 -14.80
CA GLY A 86 -7.98 -10.73 -13.50
C GLY A 86 -8.19 -9.80 -12.32
N ASN A 87 -7.99 -10.36 -11.13
CA ASN A 87 -8.07 -9.64 -9.87
C ASN A 87 -6.73 -8.98 -9.58
N TYR A 88 -6.80 -7.77 -9.09
CA TYR A 88 -5.65 -6.98 -8.69
C TYR A 88 -5.87 -6.47 -7.27
N SER A 89 -4.93 -6.75 -6.39
CA SER A 89 -4.90 -6.12 -5.08
C SER A 89 -4.40 -4.70 -5.24
N ILE A 90 -5.14 -3.78 -4.74
CA ILE A 90 -4.71 -2.42 -4.57
C ILE A 90 -4.36 -2.18 -3.11
N LYS A 91 -3.83 -1.01 -2.83
CA LYS A 91 -3.50 -0.59 -1.47
C LYS A 91 -4.66 -0.88 -0.51
N HIS A 92 -4.34 -1.32 0.70
CA HIS A 92 -5.28 -1.69 1.78
C HIS A 92 -6.01 -3.03 1.58
N GLY A 93 -5.48 -3.93 0.74
CA GLY A 93 -6.05 -5.27 0.57
C GLY A 93 -7.37 -5.29 -0.20
N GLU A 94 -7.79 -4.16 -0.79
CA GLU A 94 -8.93 -4.18 -1.71
C GLU A 94 -8.55 -4.91 -2.99
N GLU A 95 -9.39 -5.85 -3.43
CA GLU A 95 -9.25 -6.51 -4.71
C GLU A 95 -10.16 -5.85 -5.75
N LEU A 96 -9.59 -5.56 -6.90
CA LEU A 96 -10.31 -5.05 -8.05
C LEU A 96 -10.21 -6.03 -9.21
N VAL A 97 -11.35 -6.43 -9.73
CA VAL A 97 -11.40 -7.07 -11.03
C VAL A 97 -11.18 -6.00 -12.10
N ILE A 98 -10.14 -6.17 -12.90
CA ILE A 98 -9.72 -5.20 -13.92
C ILE A 98 -10.00 -5.75 -15.31
N TYR A 99 -10.48 -4.86 -16.16
CA TYR A 99 -10.67 -5.07 -17.59
C TYR A 99 -9.67 -4.23 -18.37
N ASN A 100 -9.01 -4.83 -19.36
CA ASN A 100 -8.22 -4.11 -20.35
C ASN A 100 -9.13 -3.74 -21.53
N ILE A 101 -9.15 -2.46 -21.88
CA ILE A 101 -9.98 -1.95 -22.97
C ILE A 101 -9.08 -1.74 -24.18
N TYR A 102 -9.34 -2.48 -25.25
CA TYR A 102 -8.66 -2.31 -26.51
C TYR A 102 -9.51 -2.75 -27.70
N GLY A 103 -9.17 -2.24 -28.87
CA GLY A 103 -9.84 -2.54 -30.13
C GLY A 103 -9.00 -2.09 -31.32
N LYS A 104 -9.60 -2.03 -32.50
CA LYS A 104 -8.91 -1.60 -33.73
C LYS A 104 -8.44 -0.15 -33.62
N GLY A 105 -7.10 0.04 -33.49
CA GLY A 105 -6.43 1.35 -33.47
C GLY A 105 -6.52 2.09 -32.13
N PHE A 106 -6.79 1.42 -31.01
CA PHE A 106 -6.72 2.01 -29.68
C PHE A 106 -6.50 0.94 -28.61
N GLY A 107 -5.95 1.37 -27.48
CA GLY A 107 -5.59 0.50 -26.37
C GLY A 107 -4.40 -0.43 -26.70
N ASN A 108 -3.78 -0.99 -25.69
CA ASN A 108 -2.72 -1.98 -25.83
C ASN A 108 -3.25 -3.35 -25.38
N LYS A 109 -3.23 -4.31 -26.31
CA LYS A 109 -3.68 -5.69 -26.01
C LYS A 109 -2.84 -6.36 -24.92
N ILE A 110 -1.55 -5.97 -24.83
CA ILE A 110 -0.61 -6.57 -23.88
C ILE A 110 -0.77 -5.85 -22.55
N ALA A 111 -1.36 -6.51 -21.57
CA ALA A 111 -1.36 -6.02 -20.20
C ALA A 111 0.05 -6.19 -19.57
N PRO A 112 0.51 -5.24 -18.74
CA PRO A 112 1.76 -5.39 -18.03
C PRO A 112 1.78 -6.68 -17.22
N ARG A 113 2.84 -7.45 -17.29
CA ARG A 113 3.00 -8.67 -16.47
C ARG A 113 3.00 -8.38 -14.96
N LYS A 114 3.14 -7.11 -14.59
CA LYS A 114 3.31 -6.63 -13.22
C LYS A 114 2.02 -6.57 -12.40
N ALA A 115 0.90 -6.73 -13.02
CA ALA A 115 -0.32 -6.37 -12.35
C ALA A 115 -1.24 -7.54 -12.06
N LYS A 116 -0.94 -8.75 -12.47
CA LYS A 116 -1.62 -9.83 -11.78
C LYS A 116 -1.15 -9.79 -10.33
N VAL A 117 -2.04 -9.43 -9.44
CA VAL A 117 -1.97 -10.09 -8.18
C VAL A 117 -2.12 -11.56 -8.48
N VAL A 118 -1.00 -12.14 -8.64
CA VAL A 118 -0.75 -13.29 -7.83
C VAL A 118 -1.19 -12.84 -6.45
N ALA A 119 -2.26 -13.38 -5.92
CA ALA A 119 -2.59 -13.40 -4.52
C ALA A 119 -1.26 -13.35 -3.77
N PRO A 120 -0.96 -12.29 -3.03
CA PRO A 120 0.36 -11.80 -2.67
C PRO A 120 1.21 -12.99 -2.47
N ASN A 121 2.24 -13.20 -3.27
CA ASN A 121 2.90 -14.47 -3.52
C ASN A 121 2.73 -15.37 -2.30
N LEU A 122 1.59 -16.03 -2.21
CA LEU A 122 1.24 -16.82 -1.03
C LEU A 122 2.36 -17.82 -0.75
N GLU A 123 3.06 -18.23 -1.82
CA GLU A 123 4.25 -19.07 -1.68
C GLU A 123 5.50 -18.31 -1.19
N ARG A 124 5.70 -17.01 -1.53
CA ARG A 124 6.78 -16.22 -0.94
C ARG A 124 6.41 -15.72 0.44
N ASP A 125 5.22 -15.21 0.62
CA ASP A 125 4.70 -14.79 1.93
C ASP A 125 4.55 -16.00 2.87
N ILE A 126 4.08 -17.15 2.40
CA ILE A 126 4.05 -18.39 3.19
C ILE A 126 5.46 -18.83 3.61
N ARG A 127 6.47 -18.67 2.76
CA ARG A 127 7.86 -18.98 3.16
C ARG A 127 8.41 -17.99 4.18
N THR A 128 8.04 -16.72 4.09
CA THR A 128 8.45 -15.69 5.07
C THR A 128 7.59 -15.75 6.32
N VAL A 129 6.28 -15.91 6.18
CA VAL A 129 5.26 -15.99 7.23
C VAL A 129 5.49 -17.14 8.20
N ASN A 130 6.01 -18.28 7.71
CA ASN A 130 6.27 -19.44 8.57
C ASN A 130 7.66 -19.43 9.24
N ASN A 131 8.50 -18.45 9.00
CA ASN A 131 9.85 -18.38 9.52
C ASN A 131 9.98 -17.57 10.79
N PHE A 132 9.07 -16.65 11.06
CA PHE A 132 9.10 -15.83 12.28
C PHE A 132 7.69 -15.52 12.80
N SER A 133 7.63 -15.12 14.07
CA SER A 133 6.47 -14.47 14.68
C SER A 133 6.94 -13.27 15.49
N PHE A 134 6.01 -12.38 15.81
CA PHE A 134 6.29 -11.25 16.69
C PHE A 134 5.91 -11.59 18.14
N ASN A 135 6.84 -11.42 19.07
CA ASN A 135 6.49 -11.34 20.48
C ASN A 135 5.87 -9.97 20.80
N TYR A 136 6.39 -8.93 20.14
CA TYR A 136 5.90 -7.56 20.21
C TYR A 136 6.09 -6.88 18.86
N LEU A 137 5.07 -6.15 18.42
CA LEU A 137 5.13 -5.29 17.25
C LEU A 137 4.47 -3.96 17.60
N LYS A 138 5.21 -2.87 17.53
CA LYS A 138 4.67 -1.51 17.61
C LYS A 138 4.91 -0.80 16.29
N ILE A 139 3.85 -0.26 15.73
CA ILE A 139 3.89 0.67 14.59
C ILE A 139 3.49 2.04 15.11
N ASN A 140 4.42 2.97 15.05
CA ASN A 140 4.18 4.35 15.42
C ASN A 140 4.25 5.24 14.19
N LEU A 141 3.20 6.01 13.96
CA LEU A 141 3.14 7.07 12.97
C LEU A 141 3.31 8.41 13.69
N GLU A 142 4.38 9.12 13.40
CA GLU A 142 4.60 10.49 13.91
C GLU A 142 4.39 11.50 12.79
N MET A 143 3.34 12.30 12.89
CA MET A 143 3.08 13.39 11.94
C MET A 143 4.11 14.50 12.13
N LEU A 144 5.07 14.60 11.21
CA LEU A 144 6.13 15.61 11.24
C LEU A 144 5.64 16.96 10.74
N ASP A 145 4.84 16.97 9.67
CA ASP A 145 4.23 18.16 9.10
C ASP A 145 2.76 17.91 8.73
N PRO A 146 1.81 18.55 9.47
CA PRO A 146 0.39 18.38 9.20
C PRO A 146 -0.09 18.94 7.84
N LYS A 147 0.67 19.87 7.23
CA LYS A 147 0.29 20.49 5.96
C LYS A 147 0.59 19.57 4.77
N THR A 148 1.78 18.97 4.78
CA THR A 148 2.20 18.03 3.75
C THR A 148 1.81 16.60 4.09
N THR A 149 1.32 16.34 5.30
CA THR A 149 1.05 15.02 5.86
C THR A 149 2.28 14.12 5.94
N LEU A 150 3.48 14.73 5.92
CA LEU A 150 4.72 14.00 6.08
C LEU A 150 4.74 13.29 7.43
N THR A 151 4.85 11.98 7.38
CA THR A 151 4.74 11.10 8.54
C THR A 151 5.97 10.22 8.64
N ARG A 152 6.57 10.15 9.83
CA ARG A 152 7.60 9.16 10.15
C ARG A 152 6.95 7.89 10.64
N HIS A 153 7.25 6.81 9.99
CA HIS A 153 6.87 5.46 10.39
C HIS A 153 8.01 4.84 11.19
N THR A 154 7.71 4.37 12.38
CA THR A 154 8.66 3.60 13.20
C THR A 154 8.04 2.26 13.55
N TRP A 155 8.65 1.18 13.07
CA TRP A 155 8.25 -0.19 13.38
C TRP A 155 9.24 -0.78 14.37
N PHE A 156 8.78 -1.03 15.57
CA PHE A 156 9.54 -1.71 16.61
C PHE A 156 9.10 -3.18 16.67
N MET A 157 9.98 -4.09 16.28
CA MET A 157 9.66 -5.50 16.08
C MET A 157 10.54 -6.38 16.97
N ASP A 158 9.92 -7.07 17.94
CA ASP A 158 10.58 -8.18 18.67
C ASP A 158 10.26 -9.50 17.95
N VAL A 159 11.17 -9.91 17.08
CA VAL A 159 11.01 -11.03 16.14
C VAL A 159 11.51 -12.32 16.77
N ILE A 160 10.73 -13.39 16.70
CA ILE A 160 11.09 -14.76 17.09
C ILE A 160 11.24 -15.59 15.83
N ASN A 161 12.38 -16.26 15.65
CA ASN A 161 12.54 -17.25 14.60
C ASN A 161 11.79 -18.53 14.98
N VAL A 162 10.70 -18.83 14.28
CA VAL A 162 9.92 -20.06 14.48
C VAL A 162 10.26 -21.17 13.50
N SER A 163 11.20 -20.91 12.57
CA SER A 163 11.70 -21.88 11.61
C SER A 163 12.73 -22.85 12.25
N LYS A 164 13.10 -23.88 11.48
CA LYS A 164 14.15 -24.84 11.86
C LYS A 164 15.56 -24.39 11.46
N LYS A 165 15.71 -23.29 10.72
CA LYS A 165 16.97 -22.76 10.22
C LYS A 165 17.27 -21.38 10.79
N PRO A 166 18.55 -20.99 10.94
CA PRO A 166 18.90 -19.61 11.25
C PRO A 166 18.29 -18.65 10.19
N MET A 167 17.83 -17.49 10.63
CA MET A 167 17.33 -16.41 9.78
C MET A 167 18.40 -15.34 9.69
N GLU A 168 18.86 -15.04 8.50
CA GLU A 168 19.96 -14.11 8.23
C GLU A 168 19.47 -12.76 7.68
N GLU A 169 18.26 -12.76 7.10
CA GLU A 169 17.65 -11.62 6.45
C GLU A 169 16.23 -11.41 6.93
N ILE A 170 15.74 -10.18 6.79
CA ILE A 170 14.32 -9.85 6.94
C ILE A 170 13.87 -9.10 5.67
N PHE A 171 12.76 -9.55 5.11
CA PHE A 171 12.11 -8.92 3.97
C PHE A 171 11.07 -7.91 4.44
N TYR A 172 11.03 -6.75 3.79
CA TYR A 172 10.03 -5.72 3.99
C TYR A 172 9.30 -5.41 2.71
N SER A 173 7.99 -5.17 2.85
CA SER A 173 7.10 -4.68 1.81
C SER A 173 6.34 -3.47 2.37
N LEU A 174 6.51 -2.32 1.75
CA LEU A 174 5.92 -1.05 2.18
C LEU A 174 5.10 -0.44 1.06
N ASP A 175 3.92 0.06 1.40
CA ASP A 175 3.05 0.82 0.51
C ASP A 175 2.87 2.24 1.06
N GLY A 176 2.79 3.23 0.17
CA GLY A 176 2.62 4.64 0.53
C GLY A 176 1.54 5.33 -0.30
N ASP A 177 1.02 6.46 0.21
CA ASP A 177 -0.07 7.22 -0.42
C ASP A 177 0.41 8.12 -1.55
N THR A 178 1.68 8.50 -1.53
CA THR A 178 2.29 9.40 -2.51
C THR A 178 3.41 8.71 -3.28
N PRO A 179 3.71 9.16 -4.51
CA PRO A 179 4.85 8.63 -5.25
C PRO A 179 6.15 9.09 -4.59
N LYS A 180 7.03 8.16 -4.28
CA LYS A 180 8.32 8.44 -3.66
C LYS A 180 9.39 7.49 -4.18
N GLU A 181 10.62 7.95 -4.34
CA GLU A 181 11.76 7.10 -4.60
C GLU A 181 12.31 6.53 -3.29
N PHE A 182 12.89 5.33 -3.33
CA PHE A 182 13.42 4.68 -2.13
C PHE A 182 14.46 5.54 -1.40
N GLY A 183 15.32 6.24 -2.16
CA GLY A 183 16.35 7.13 -1.61
C GLY A 183 15.80 8.33 -0.85
N ASP A 184 14.57 8.76 -1.15
CA ASP A 184 13.93 9.93 -0.53
C ASP A 184 13.11 9.58 0.74
N MET A 185 13.06 8.29 1.09
CA MET A 185 12.28 7.81 2.24
C MET A 185 13.02 7.88 3.57
N ASN A 186 14.29 8.24 3.58
CA ASN A 186 15.12 8.24 4.80
C ASN A 186 15.08 6.89 5.56
N VAL A 187 15.08 5.78 4.81
CA VAL A 187 15.00 4.44 5.40
C VAL A 187 16.19 4.17 6.30
N ASN A 188 15.92 3.84 7.55
CA ASN A 188 16.92 3.48 8.55
C ASN A 188 16.48 2.19 9.26
N VAL A 189 17.38 1.21 9.34
CA VAL A 189 17.11 -0.03 10.06
C VAL A 189 18.22 -0.27 11.06
N ARG A 190 17.85 -0.60 12.30
CA ARG A 190 18.81 -0.85 13.38
C ARG A 190 18.37 -1.95 14.33
N ASP A 191 19.31 -2.51 15.08
CA ASP A 191 19.03 -3.43 16.17
C ASP A 191 18.71 -2.69 17.49
N ASP A 192 18.44 -3.45 18.56
CA ASP A 192 18.12 -2.92 19.90
C ASP A 192 19.30 -2.22 20.60
N ARG A 193 20.52 -2.39 20.07
CA ARG A 193 21.75 -1.70 20.52
C ARG A 193 22.10 -0.49 19.68
N ASN A 194 21.16 -0.09 18.80
CA ASN A 194 21.34 1.02 17.86
C ASN A 194 22.44 0.80 16.81
N ASN A 195 22.83 -0.46 16.55
CA ASN A 195 23.72 -0.76 15.44
C ASN A 195 22.91 -0.76 14.15
N ALA A 196 23.38 -0.03 13.14
CA ALA A 196 22.75 -0.04 11.82
C ALA A 196 22.79 -1.43 11.19
N LEU A 197 21.70 -1.79 10.52
CA LEU A 197 21.57 -3.00 9.71
C LEU A 197 21.62 -2.61 8.23
N GLU A 198 22.34 -3.39 7.45
CA GLU A 198 22.55 -3.11 6.03
C GLU A 198 21.31 -3.46 5.20
N ILE A 199 20.95 -2.58 4.28
CA ILE A 199 19.96 -2.88 3.24
C ILE A 199 20.67 -3.67 2.15
N LEU A 200 20.42 -4.98 2.14
CA LEU A 200 21.10 -5.93 1.24
C LEU A 200 20.68 -5.73 -0.22
N SER A 201 19.40 -5.49 -0.45
CA SER A 201 18.85 -5.30 -1.79
C SER A 201 17.53 -4.52 -1.74
N VAL A 202 17.32 -3.68 -2.75
CA VAL A 202 16.01 -3.09 -3.05
C VAL A 202 15.44 -3.86 -4.24
N ASN A 203 14.49 -4.76 -3.97
CA ASN A 203 13.94 -5.69 -4.96
C ASN A 203 12.87 -5.02 -5.85
N VAL A 204 12.11 -4.08 -5.24
CA VAL A 204 11.09 -3.30 -5.92
C VAL A 204 11.19 -1.85 -5.47
N ASN A 205 11.33 -0.93 -6.43
CA ASN A 205 11.29 0.52 -6.21
C ASN A 205 10.27 1.13 -7.17
N LYS A 206 8.98 1.00 -6.84
CA LYS A 206 7.88 1.63 -7.58
C LYS A 206 7.41 2.87 -6.82
N PRO A 207 6.76 3.84 -7.47
CA PRO A 207 6.33 5.08 -6.83
C PRO A 207 5.58 4.89 -5.51
N TYR A 208 4.69 3.91 -5.42
CA TYR A 208 3.81 3.66 -4.27
C TYR A 208 4.11 2.36 -3.52
N HIS A 209 5.13 1.59 -3.94
CA HIS A 209 5.43 0.28 -3.39
C HIS A 209 6.92 0.01 -3.37
N LYS A 210 7.43 -0.44 -2.22
CA LYS A 210 8.83 -0.78 -2.00
C LYS A 210 8.95 -2.18 -1.42
N GLU A 211 9.89 -2.95 -1.98
CA GLU A 211 10.30 -4.23 -1.38
C GLU A 211 11.82 -4.24 -1.23
N PHE A 212 12.28 -4.62 -0.07
CA PHE A 212 13.72 -4.70 0.20
C PHE A 212 14.04 -5.73 1.28
N ASN A 213 15.29 -6.20 1.28
CA ASN A 213 15.83 -7.09 2.29
C ASN A 213 16.87 -6.37 3.13
N ILE A 214 16.87 -6.64 4.41
CA ILE A 214 17.95 -6.24 5.32
C ILE A 214 18.76 -7.45 5.76
N GLN A 215 20.07 -7.24 5.92
CA GLN A 215 20.98 -8.20 6.49
C GLN A 215 21.02 -8.07 8.01
N LEU A 216 20.82 -9.14 8.72
CA LEU A 216 21.01 -9.18 10.17
C LEU A 216 22.50 -9.26 10.50
N ASN A 217 22.98 -8.43 11.41
CA ASN A 217 24.38 -8.47 11.90
C ASN A 217 24.77 -9.84 12.47
N ARG A 218 23.80 -10.57 12.97
CA ARG A 218 23.95 -11.96 13.44
C ARG A 218 22.64 -12.71 13.13
N PRO A 219 22.72 -13.94 12.61
CA PRO A 219 21.53 -14.76 12.37
C PRO A 219 20.70 -14.96 13.65
N ILE A 220 19.40 -14.95 13.50
CA ILE A 220 18.48 -15.34 14.57
C ILE A 220 18.31 -16.85 14.51
N LYS A 221 18.90 -17.58 15.47
CA LYS A 221 18.76 -19.03 15.53
C LYS A 221 17.33 -19.45 15.85
N PRO A 222 16.93 -20.70 15.53
CA PRO A 222 15.61 -21.21 15.89
C PRO A 222 15.25 -20.95 17.36
N LYS A 223 14.03 -20.48 17.60
CA LYS A 223 13.49 -20.10 18.93
C LYS A 223 14.15 -18.89 19.60
N GLN A 224 15.14 -18.27 19.00
CA GLN A 224 15.72 -17.03 19.51
C GLN A 224 14.91 -15.80 19.06
N ARG A 225 15.06 -14.73 19.84
CA ARG A 225 14.43 -13.43 19.58
C ARG A 225 15.49 -12.39 19.24
N ARG A 226 15.04 -11.38 18.48
CA ARG A 226 15.81 -10.16 18.25
C ARG A 226 14.87 -8.99 17.98
N THR A 227 15.21 -7.85 18.53
CA THR A 227 14.55 -6.61 18.20
C THR A 227 15.18 -5.98 16.96
N VAL A 228 14.33 -5.58 16.04
CA VAL A 228 14.69 -4.79 14.85
C VAL A 228 13.79 -3.58 14.80
N ILE A 229 14.37 -2.43 14.50
CA ILE A 229 13.66 -1.16 14.40
C ILE A 229 13.84 -0.65 12.97
N LEU A 230 12.73 -0.46 12.27
CA LEU A 230 12.66 0.16 10.95
C LEU A 230 12.06 1.56 11.08
N GLU A 231 12.70 2.55 10.50
CA GLU A 231 12.18 3.91 10.37
C GLU A 231 12.21 4.35 8.92
N TYR A 232 11.16 5.04 8.49
CA TYR A 232 11.12 5.69 7.17
C TYR A 232 10.10 6.84 7.16
N ASP A 233 10.25 7.76 6.21
CA ASP A 233 9.39 8.92 6.05
C ASP A 233 8.55 8.78 4.78
N TRP A 234 7.20 8.92 4.91
CA TRP A 234 6.27 8.94 3.79
C TRP A 234 5.10 9.91 4.07
N GLU A 235 4.56 10.54 3.02
CA GLU A 235 3.37 11.38 3.14
C GLU A 235 2.12 10.50 3.16
N GLU A 236 1.21 10.76 4.11
CA GLU A 236 -0.04 10.01 4.32
C GLU A 236 -1.29 10.91 4.15
N PRO A 237 -1.56 11.45 2.93
CA PRO A 237 -2.68 12.36 2.72
C PRO A 237 -4.05 11.71 2.89
N GLU A 238 -4.16 10.40 2.71
CA GLU A 238 -5.40 9.65 2.93
C GLU A 238 -5.73 9.49 4.41
N ARG A 239 -4.77 9.75 5.30
CA ARG A 239 -4.90 9.57 6.76
C ARG A 239 -5.46 8.21 7.13
N THR A 240 -5.01 7.20 6.41
CA THR A 240 -5.46 5.82 6.56
C THR A 240 -4.26 4.90 6.52
N TYR A 241 -4.16 4.02 7.51
CA TYR A 241 -3.12 3.00 7.55
C TYR A 241 -3.76 1.62 7.62
N PHE A 242 -3.39 0.74 6.71
CA PHE A 242 -3.86 -0.65 6.69
C PHE A 242 -2.72 -1.58 7.07
N TYR A 243 -3.00 -2.52 7.97
CA TYR A 243 -2.05 -3.55 8.35
C TYR A 243 -2.70 -4.93 8.38
N ARG A 244 -2.14 -5.88 7.63
CA ARG A 244 -2.49 -7.29 7.65
C ARG A 244 -1.34 -8.08 8.24
N PHE A 245 -1.64 -8.93 9.22
CA PHE A 245 -0.65 -9.75 9.88
C PHE A 245 -0.21 -10.91 9.00
N ALA A 246 0.97 -10.82 8.40
CA ALA A 246 1.60 -11.91 7.68
C ALA A 246 2.12 -13.02 8.63
N SER A 247 2.17 -12.77 9.94
CA SER A 247 2.70 -13.67 10.97
C SER A 247 1.98 -13.44 12.29
N GLY A 248 1.94 -14.45 13.15
CA GLY A 248 1.35 -14.29 14.49
C GLY A 248 2.07 -13.23 15.32
N CYS A 249 1.33 -12.46 16.11
CA CYS A 249 1.87 -11.44 17.00
C CYS A 249 1.22 -11.53 18.38
N LYS A 250 2.02 -11.70 19.43
CA LYS A 250 1.50 -11.81 20.79
C LYS A 250 0.97 -10.49 21.33
N HIS A 251 1.64 -9.39 21.05
CA HIS A 251 1.21 -8.07 21.49
C HIS A 251 1.49 -7.06 20.38
N PHE A 252 0.43 -6.46 19.88
CA PHE A 252 0.47 -5.43 18.85
C PHE A 252 0.06 -4.08 19.40
N VAL A 253 0.80 -3.05 19.04
CA VAL A 253 0.51 -1.65 19.37
C VAL A 253 0.56 -0.82 18.10
N PHE A 254 -0.51 -0.09 17.83
CA PHE A 254 -0.52 0.97 16.82
C PHE A 254 -0.64 2.33 17.53
N SER A 255 0.18 3.28 17.15
CA SER A 255 0.14 4.60 17.76
C SER A 255 0.30 5.70 16.70
N LEU A 256 -0.50 6.75 16.83
CA LEU A 256 -0.39 7.98 16.06
C LEU A 256 0.06 9.09 17.00
N THR A 257 1.12 9.78 16.64
CA THR A 257 1.70 10.84 17.46
C THR A 257 1.77 12.15 16.68
N SER A 258 1.42 13.25 17.30
CA SER A 258 1.51 14.59 16.72
C SER A 258 1.90 15.61 17.78
N LYS A 259 2.29 16.83 17.36
CA LYS A 259 2.51 17.97 18.26
C LYS A 259 1.24 18.29 19.02
N LYS A 260 1.39 18.74 20.27
CA LYS A 260 0.29 19.18 21.13
C LYS A 260 -0.49 20.31 20.46
N GLY A 261 -1.83 20.26 20.56
CA GLY A 261 -2.73 21.27 19.99
C GLY A 261 -3.40 20.86 18.68
N LEU A 262 -3.00 19.71 18.08
CA LEU A 262 -3.78 19.09 17.03
C LEU A 262 -4.83 18.15 17.66
N GLU A 263 -6.10 18.35 17.32
CA GLU A 263 -7.13 17.38 17.65
C GLU A 263 -6.87 16.11 16.82
N LEU A 264 -6.53 15.03 17.51
CA LEU A 264 -6.35 13.72 16.93
C LEU A 264 -7.57 12.87 17.27
N GLY A 265 -8.18 12.28 16.27
CA GLY A 265 -9.16 11.21 16.40
C GLY A 265 -8.66 9.97 15.66
N MET A 266 -9.01 8.77 16.11
CA MET A 266 -8.69 7.55 15.39
C MET A 266 -9.86 6.58 15.41
N LYS A 267 -10.31 6.17 14.24
CA LYS A 267 -11.29 5.12 14.05
C LYS A 267 -10.58 3.86 13.59
N ILE A 268 -10.86 2.74 14.21
CA ILE A 268 -10.22 1.46 13.91
C ILE A 268 -11.26 0.49 13.39
N LEU A 269 -11.01 -0.08 12.23
CA LEU A 269 -11.86 -1.05 11.59
C LEU A 269 -11.12 -2.38 11.48
N LYS A 270 -11.77 -3.45 11.95
CA LYS A 270 -11.34 -4.81 11.60
C LYS A 270 -11.79 -5.10 10.19
N VAL A 271 -10.87 -5.57 9.35
CA VAL A 271 -11.12 -5.85 7.94
C VAL A 271 -11.12 -7.36 7.72
N ASP A 272 -12.18 -7.85 7.12
CA ASP A 272 -12.21 -9.21 6.59
C ASP A 272 -11.44 -9.24 5.27
N THR A 273 -10.34 -9.98 5.23
CA THR A 273 -9.43 -10.01 4.07
C THR A 273 -9.98 -10.79 2.87
N GLU A 274 -11.00 -11.62 3.08
CA GLU A 274 -11.64 -12.39 2.00
C GLU A 274 -12.77 -11.60 1.33
N THR A 275 -13.60 -10.95 2.14
CA THR A 275 -14.80 -10.24 1.67
C THR A 275 -14.59 -8.73 1.52
N GLY A 276 -13.51 -8.18 2.10
CA GLY A 276 -13.27 -6.74 2.18
C GLY A 276 -14.22 -6.01 3.15
N SER A 277 -15.08 -6.74 3.88
CA SER A 277 -16.03 -6.12 4.82
C SER A 277 -15.30 -5.52 6.00
N LYS A 278 -15.82 -4.40 6.51
CA LYS A 278 -15.21 -3.63 7.60
C LYS A 278 -16.21 -3.48 8.74
N VAL A 279 -15.77 -3.80 9.95
CA VAL A 279 -16.54 -3.60 11.19
C VAL A 279 -15.72 -2.83 12.19
N ASP A 280 -16.37 -2.05 13.06
CA ASP A 280 -15.65 -1.31 14.09
C ASP A 280 -14.92 -2.29 15.02
N ALA A 281 -13.68 -1.96 15.39
CA ALA A 281 -12.92 -2.75 16.35
C ALA A 281 -13.59 -2.71 17.73
N THR A 282 -13.52 -3.82 18.45
CA THR A 282 -14.16 -3.94 19.78
C THR A 282 -13.46 -3.13 20.86
N THR A 283 -12.19 -2.87 20.71
CA THR A 283 -11.38 -2.06 21.62
C THR A 283 -11.26 -0.64 21.10
N GLN A 284 -11.32 0.35 21.99
CA GLN A 284 -11.17 1.75 21.66
C GLN A 284 -9.72 2.21 21.88
N PRO A 285 -9.21 3.15 21.08
CA PRO A 285 -7.91 3.74 21.32
C PRO A 285 -7.89 4.62 22.57
N VAL A 286 -6.72 4.76 23.18
CA VAL A 286 -6.46 5.61 24.33
C VAL A 286 -5.69 6.84 23.90
N ILE A 287 -6.15 8.01 24.32
CA ILE A 287 -5.46 9.28 24.08
C ILE A 287 -4.60 9.60 25.30
N SER A 288 -3.33 9.96 25.05
CA SER A 288 -2.39 10.40 26.08
C SER A 288 -1.64 11.64 25.60
N SER A 289 -1.18 12.46 26.54
CA SER A 289 -0.31 13.59 26.24
C SER A 289 0.95 13.46 27.08
N VAL A 290 2.10 13.52 26.43
CA VAL A 290 3.42 13.48 27.07
C VAL A 290 4.24 14.64 26.47
N ASP A 291 4.76 15.49 27.34
CA ASP A 291 5.50 16.70 26.97
C ASP A 291 4.67 17.60 26.02
N ASP A 292 5.20 17.89 24.86
CA ASP A 292 4.57 18.69 23.80
C ASP A 292 3.91 17.86 22.70
N LYS A 293 3.67 16.54 22.95
CA LYS A 293 3.05 15.61 21.98
C LYS A 293 1.75 15.04 22.54
N THR A 294 0.83 14.81 21.60
CA THR A 294 -0.38 13.99 21.82
C THR A 294 -0.21 12.68 21.07
N ALA A 295 -0.50 11.58 21.73
CA ALA A 295 -0.50 10.26 21.14
C ALA A 295 -1.86 9.59 21.30
N ILE A 296 -2.35 8.96 20.24
CA ILE A 296 -3.47 8.02 20.27
C ILE A 296 -2.89 6.63 20.09
N THR A 297 -3.18 5.75 21.01
CA THR A 297 -2.63 4.39 21.03
C THR A 297 -3.74 3.37 21.07
N TRP A 298 -3.64 2.36 20.24
CA TRP A 298 -4.50 1.17 20.25
C TRP A 298 -3.62 -0.06 20.37
N GLU A 299 -4.07 -1.00 21.18
CA GLU A 299 -3.35 -2.25 21.40
C GLU A 299 -4.26 -3.46 21.40
N LYS A 300 -3.70 -4.59 21.01
CA LYS A 300 -4.39 -5.88 21.03
C LYS A 300 -3.39 -7.02 21.16
N ASN A 301 -3.81 -8.05 21.89
CA ASN A 301 -3.03 -9.27 22.07
C ASN A 301 -3.48 -10.38 21.12
N ASP A 302 -2.58 -11.35 20.92
CA ASP A 302 -2.82 -12.63 20.24
C ASP A 302 -3.39 -12.46 18.81
N MET A 303 -2.69 -11.63 18.02
CA MET A 303 -3.01 -11.44 16.60
C MET A 303 -2.67 -12.70 15.81
N THR A 304 -3.62 -13.11 14.99
CA THR A 304 -3.46 -14.27 14.11
C THR A 304 -3.01 -13.88 12.71
N ILE A 305 -2.49 -14.84 11.96
CA ILE A 305 -2.18 -14.65 10.53
C ILE A 305 -3.46 -14.26 9.79
N ASP A 306 -3.33 -13.37 8.82
CA ASP A 306 -4.39 -12.77 8.00
C ASP A 306 -5.39 -11.87 8.73
N GLU A 307 -5.28 -11.73 10.04
CA GLU A 307 -6.02 -10.70 10.76
C GLU A 307 -5.59 -9.31 10.27
N ALA A 308 -6.56 -8.44 9.97
CA ALA A 308 -6.25 -7.14 9.37
C ALA A 308 -7.04 -6.00 10.02
N TYR A 309 -6.40 -4.85 10.10
CA TYR A 309 -6.98 -3.63 10.66
C TYR A 309 -6.68 -2.41 9.77
N GLN A 310 -7.66 -1.52 9.72
CA GLN A 310 -7.53 -0.21 9.12
C GLN A 310 -7.67 0.86 10.19
N PHE A 311 -6.72 1.77 10.23
CA PHE A 311 -6.65 2.91 11.14
C PHE A 311 -6.90 4.18 10.34
N ASN A 312 -7.91 4.96 10.71
CA ASN A 312 -8.26 6.22 10.05
C ASN A 312 -8.15 7.34 11.09
N TRP A 313 -7.48 8.46 10.73
CA TRP A 313 -7.26 9.60 11.64
C TRP A 313 -7.43 10.95 10.99
#